data_0b2546ebbea074024976da5fb50a8425
#
_entry.id   0b2546ebbea074024976da5fb50a8425
#
_cell.length_a   1.000
_cell.length_b   1.000
_cell.length_c   1.000
_cell.angle_alpha   90.00
_cell.angle_beta   90.00
_cell.angle_gamma   90.00
#
_symmetry.space_group_name_H-M   'P 1'
#
loop_
_entity.id
_entity.type
_entity.pdbx_description
1 polymer ?
#
loop_
_entity_poly.entity_id
_entity_poly.type
_entity_poly.pdbx_seq_one_letter_code
_entity_poly.pdbx_strand_id
1 'polypeptide(L)'
;MGMIISLLNHKGGVGKTTSAINIGAGLVELGKKVLLIDLDPQANLTLSLGIPRQKVTIYEALRGEAELEPFTAKPNMDVIISSLDLSGAEMELINEAGREYILRELFVPLQDKYDFILIDCPPSLGLLTLNALTSSQYVIIPLQAEFLALQGLAKIKQVIDKVKFRLNKNLEICGVMATMYDNRRVLNRDVVETIHKYFGEKVFKTYIRDNVALAEAPAQRKDIFAYNPKSPGAEDYLNLCRELLLRVENVPVG
;
A
#
# COMPACT_ATOMS: atom_id res chain seq x y z
N MET A 1 -16.90 7.34 6.13
CA MET A 1 -16.37 6.58 4.97
C MET A 1 -14.87 6.44 5.13
N GLY A 2 -14.36 5.21 5.17
CA GLY A 2 -12.93 4.95 5.39
C GLY A 2 -12.05 5.47 4.25
N MET A 3 -10.84 5.86 4.58
CA MET A 3 -9.83 6.35 3.65
C MET A 3 -9.14 5.19 2.93
N ILE A 4 -9.24 5.14 1.60
CA ILE A 4 -8.60 4.08 0.79
C ILE A 4 -7.28 4.59 0.22
N ILE A 5 -6.19 3.89 0.51
CA ILE A 5 -4.84 4.27 0.13
C ILE A 5 -4.15 3.08 -0.56
N SER A 6 -3.69 3.27 -1.79
CA SER A 6 -2.86 2.28 -2.49
C SER A 6 -1.37 2.52 -2.25
N LEU A 7 -0.62 1.44 -2.01
CA LEU A 7 0.84 1.47 -2.00
C LEU A 7 1.35 0.98 -3.35
N LEU A 8 1.95 1.84 -4.13
CA LEU A 8 2.29 1.58 -5.53
C LEU A 8 3.76 1.84 -5.83
N ASN A 9 4.42 0.85 -6.40
CA ASN A 9 5.67 1.02 -7.15
C ASN A 9 5.84 -0.16 -8.12
N HIS A 10 6.28 0.11 -9.34
CA HIS A 10 6.49 -0.92 -10.37
C HIS A 10 7.79 -1.72 -10.17
N LYS A 11 8.69 -1.28 -9.28
CA LYS A 11 9.91 -2.00 -8.91
C LYS A 11 9.60 -2.96 -7.76
N GLY A 12 10.03 -4.21 -7.88
CA GLY A 12 10.02 -5.18 -6.78
C GLY A 12 11.05 -4.82 -5.69
N GLY A 13 10.81 -5.27 -4.46
CA GLY A 13 11.78 -5.12 -3.36
C GLY A 13 11.92 -3.72 -2.76
N VAL A 14 11.12 -2.74 -3.14
CA VAL A 14 11.17 -1.37 -2.58
C VAL A 14 10.42 -1.21 -1.24
N GLY A 15 9.93 -2.30 -0.66
CA GLY A 15 9.25 -2.27 0.63
C GLY A 15 7.76 -1.94 0.58
N LYS A 16 7.04 -2.16 -0.55
CA LYS A 16 5.57 -1.95 -0.63
C LYS A 16 4.83 -2.76 0.44
N THR A 17 4.96 -4.08 0.39
CA THR A 17 4.32 -5.01 1.33
C THR A 17 4.70 -4.73 2.78
N THR A 18 6.00 -4.55 3.05
CA THR A 18 6.49 -4.17 4.38
C THR A 18 5.84 -2.88 4.86
N SER A 19 5.67 -1.90 3.96
CA SER A 19 5.03 -0.63 4.29
C SER A 19 3.52 -0.78 4.49
N ALA A 20 2.82 -1.56 3.66
CA ALA A 20 1.39 -1.81 3.84
C ALA A 20 1.10 -2.41 5.23
N ILE A 21 1.86 -3.45 5.60
CA ILE A 21 1.73 -4.10 6.91
C ILE A 21 2.02 -3.11 8.05
N ASN A 22 3.16 -2.40 8.00
CA ASN A 22 3.61 -1.61 9.13
C ASN A 22 2.94 -0.23 9.22
N ILE A 23 2.45 0.35 8.11
CA ILE A 23 1.54 1.51 8.16
C ILE A 23 0.20 1.06 8.77
N GLY A 24 -0.36 -0.07 8.33
CA GLY A 24 -1.59 -0.61 8.92
C GLY A 24 -1.46 -0.85 10.42
N ALA A 25 -0.39 -1.54 10.83
CA ALA A 25 -0.12 -1.80 12.24
C ALA A 25 0.12 -0.51 13.04
N GLY A 26 0.86 0.46 12.48
CA GLY A 26 1.11 1.74 13.15
C GLY A 26 -0.15 2.61 13.29
N LEU A 27 -1.08 2.56 12.31
CA LEU A 27 -2.38 3.19 12.44
C LEU A 27 -3.23 2.55 13.53
N VAL A 28 -3.15 1.22 13.70
CA VAL A 28 -3.80 0.50 14.82
C VAL A 28 -3.21 0.94 16.16
N GLU A 29 -1.88 1.09 16.29
CA GLU A 29 -1.24 1.65 17.49
C GLU A 29 -1.73 3.09 17.80
N LEU A 30 -2.19 3.83 16.78
CA LEU A 30 -2.81 5.15 16.91
C LEU A 30 -4.33 5.10 17.07
N GLY A 31 -4.91 3.92 17.35
CA GLY A 31 -6.32 3.72 17.67
C GLY A 31 -7.24 3.66 16.45
N LYS A 32 -6.73 3.51 15.23
CA LYS A 32 -7.53 3.40 14.00
C LYS A 32 -7.91 1.94 13.72
N LYS A 33 -9.05 1.74 13.03
CA LYS A 33 -9.48 0.44 12.52
C LYS A 33 -9.08 0.31 11.05
N VAL A 34 -8.32 -0.73 10.72
CA VAL A 34 -7.64 -0.88 9.43
C VAL A 34 -8.01 -2.17 8.73
N LEU A 35 -8.25 -2.08 7.41
CA LEU A 35 -8.32 -3.23 6.51
C LEU A 35 -7.10 -3.19 5.57
N LEU A 36 -6.34 -4.28 5.53
CA LEU A 36 -5.29 -4.49 4.55
C LEU A 36 -5.84 -5.34 3.39
N ILE A 37 -5.49 -4.96 2.17
CA ILE A 37 -5.83 -5.73 0.96
C ILE A 37 -4.52 -6.20 0.33
N ASP A 38 -4.31 -7.50 0.27
CA ASP A 38 -3.22 -8.11 -0.50
C ASP A 38 -3.69 -8.26 -1.95
N LEU A 39 -3.19 -7.43 -2.85
CA LEU A 39 -3.55 -7.44 -4.28
C LEU A 39 -2.38 -7.96 -5.15
N ASP A 40 -1.32 -8.49 -4.54
CA ASP A 40 -0.22 -9.12 -5.25
C ASP A 40 -0.45 -10.64 -5.35
N PRO A 41 -0.41 -11.24 -6.55
CA PRO A 41 -0.48 -12.70 -6.72
C PRO A 41 0.59 -13.49 -5.95
N GLN A 42 1.71 -12.84 -5.58
CA GLN A 42 2.73 -13.46 -4.74
C GLN A 42 2.30 -13.63 -3.28
N ALA A 43 1.18 -13.02 -2.87
CA ALA A 43 0.58 -13.11 -1.53
C ALA A 43 1.56 -12.81 -0.38
N ASN A 44 2.52 -11.90 -0.60
CA ASN A 44 3.58 -11.63 0.37
C ASN A 44 3.04 -10.97 1.65
N LEU A 45 1.99 -10.16 1.59
CA LEU A 45 1.34 -9.58 2.77
C LEU A 45 0.68 -10.68 3.60
N THR A 46 -0.09 -11.54 2.95
CA THR A 46 -0.77 -12.70 3.55
C THR A 46 0.23 -13.62 4.26
N LEU A 47 1.32 -13.98 3.57
CA LEU A 47 2.37 -14.85 4.09
C LEU A 47 3.14 -14.20 5.25
N SER A 48 3.47 -12.91 5.14
CA SER A 48 4.22 -12.15 6.15
C SER A 48 3.48 -12.02 7.47
N LEU A 49 2.14 -12.03 7.44
CA LEU A 49 1.31 -12.02 8.64
C LEU A 49 0.94 -13.44 9.12
N GLY A 50 1.41 -14.48 8.41
CA GLY A 50 1.15 -15.87 8.76
C GLY A 50 -0.32 -16.27 8.69
N ILE A 51 -1.10 -15.61 7.85
CA ILE A 51 -2.53 -15.89 7.72
C ILE A 51 -2.71 -17.25 7.02
N PRO A 52 -3.49 -18.17 7.60
CA PRO A 52 -3.71 -19.46 6.98
C PRO A 52 -4.55 -19.32 5.71
N ARG A 53 -4.42 -20.30 4.81
CA ARG A 53 -5.23 -20.35 3.59
C ARG A 53 -6.72 -20.27 3.94
N GLN A 54 -7.44 -19.36 3.30
CA GLN A 54 -8.89 -19.23 3.39
C GLN A 54 -9.55 -19.83 2.14
N LYS A 55 -10.85 -20.05 2.21
CA LYS A 55 -11.65 -20.53 1.08
C LYS A 55 -11.88 -19.41 0.07
N VAL A 56 -12.08 -18.18 0.56
CA VAL A 56 -12.31 -16.99 -0.26
C VAL A 56 -11.09 -16.08 -0.16
N THR A 57 -10.59 -15.65 -1.30
CA THR A 57 -9.50 -14.67 -1.43
C THR A 57 -9.99 -13.49 -2.27
N ILE A 58 -9.15 -12.50 -2.47
CA ILE A 58 -9.48 -11.39 -3.39
C ILE A 58 -9.74 -11.88 -4.82
N TYR A 59 -9.22 -13.03 -5.22
CA TYR A 59 -9.40 -13.60 -6.55
C TYR A 59 -10.86 -13.99 -6.82
N GLU A 60 -11.49 -14.77 -5.92
CA GLU A 60 -12.89 -15.18 -6.06
C GLU A 60 -13.83 -13.97 -6.02
N ALA A 61 -13.51 -12.97 -5.20
CA ALA A 61 -14.30 -11.75 -5.12
C ALA A 61 -14.22 -10.91 -6.41
N LEU A 62 -13.03 -10.76 -7.01
CA LEU A 62 -12.87 -10.03 -8.28
C LEU A 62 -13.62 -10.70 -9.45
N ARG A 63 -13.80 -12.01 -9.41
CA ARG A 63 -14.58 -12.78 -10.40
C ARG A 63 -16.09 -12.74 -10.13
N GLY A 64 -16.52 -12.14 -9.03
CA GLY A 64 -17.94 -12.12 -8.63
C GLY A 64 -18.46 -13.46 -8.11
N GLU A 65 -17.58 -14.38 -7.72
CA GLU A 65 -17.91 -15.71 -7.20
C GLU A 65 -18.13 -15.73 -5.70
N ALA A 66 -17.64 -14.71 -4.98
CA ALA A 66 -17.80 -14.55 -3.55
C ALA A 66 -17.79 -13.08 -3.13
N GLU A 67 -18.33 -12.79 -1.95
CA GLU A 67 -18.13 -11.51 -1.27
C GLU A 67 -16.75 -11.46 -0.59
N LEU A 68 -16.25 -10.25 -0.32
CA LEU A 68 -15.01 -10.09 0.44
C LEU A 68 -15.20 -10.55 1.88
N GLU A 69 -14.37 -11.48 2.33
CA GLU A 69 -14.36 -12.02 3.70
C GLU A 69 -13.09 -11.57 4.43
N PRO A 70 -13.13 -10.48 5.23
CA PRO A 70 -11.97 -10.03 5.99
C PRO A 70 -11.56 -11.04 7.07
N PHE A 71 -10.30 -11.42 7.10
CA PHE A 71 -9.69 -12.23 8.16
C PHE A 71 -9.11 -11.31 9.24
N THR A 72 -9.48 -11.51 10.51
CA THR A 72 -8.93 -10.72 11.62
C THR A 72 -7.51 -11.19 11.96
N ALA A 73 -6.52 -10.41 11.59
CA ALA A 73 -5.11 -10.70 11.86
C ALA A 73 -4.70 -10.32 13.31
N LYS A 74 -5.22 -9.19 13.80
CA LYS A 74 -5.12 -8.74 15.20
C LYS A 74 -6.26 -7.77 15.52
N PRO A 75 -6.49 -7.40 16.79
CA PRO A 75 -7.50 -6.40 17.13
C PRO A 75 -7.37 -5.14 16.29
N ASN A 76 -8.47 -4.68 15.70
CA ASN A 76 -8.57 -3.53 14.80
C ASN A 76 -7.78 -3.64 13.48
N MET A 77 -7.28 -4.80 13.11
CA MET A 77 -6.62 -5.02 11.83
C MET A 77 -7.13 -6.30 11.16
N ASP A 78 -7.90 -6.13 10.12
CA ASP A 78 -8.38 -7.20 9.26
C ASP A 78 -7.61 -7.21 7.92
N VAL A 79 -7.64 -8.36 7.24
CA VAL A 79 -6.91 -8.57 5.97
C VAL A 79 -7.80 -9.29 4.98
N ILE A 80 -7.88 -8.80 3.74
CA ILE A 80 -8.32 -9.57 2.58
C ILE A 80 -7.07 -10.20 1.96
N ILE A 81 -7.06 -11.51 1.92
CA ILE A 81 -5.90 -12.29 1.49
C ILE A 81 -5.83 -12.45 -0.02
N SER A 82 -4.61 -12.67 -0.52
CA SER A 82 -4.33 -13.05 -1.89
C SER A 82 -3.99 -14.53 -2.02
N SER A 83 -3.96 -15.00 -3.27
CA SER A 83 -3.46 -16.32 -3.64
C SER A 83 -2.77 -16.25 -5.00
N LEU A 84 -2.00 -17.30 -5.35
CA LEU A 84 -1.35 -17.40 -6.65
C LEU A 84 -2.36 -17.40 -7.82
N ASP A 85 -3.59 -17.84 -7.56
CA ASP A 85 -4.67 -17.88 -8.56
C ASP A 85 -5.00 -16.47 -9.08
N LEU A 86 -4.77 -15.43 -8.29
CA LEU A 86 -4.91 -14.02 -8.69
C LEU A 86 -4.07 -13.67 -9.94
N SER A 87 -3.00 -14.42 -10.23
CA SER A 87 -2.21 -14.22 -11.46
C SER A 87 -3.01 -14.39 -12.76
N GLY A 88 -4.08 -15.17 -12.73
CA GLY A 88 -5.00 -15.37 -13.86
C GLY A 88 -6.05 -14.26 -14.03
N ALA A 89 -6.33 -13.52 -12.96
CA ALA A 89 -7.45 -12.57 -12.93
C ALA A 89 -7.38 -11.50 -14.03
N GLU A 90 -6.20 -10.99 -14.35
CA GLU A 90 -6.06 -9.95 -15.39
C GLU A 90 -6.50 -10.45 -16.77
N MET A 91 -6.25 -11.72 -17.09
CA MET A 91 -6.69 -12.32 -18.37
C MET A 91 -8.18 -12.65 -18.36
N GLU A 92 -8.69 -13.14 -17.24
CA GLU A 92 -10.10 -13.53 -17.11
C GLU A 92 -11.03 -12.31 -17.13
N LEU A 93 -10.61 -11.21 -16.50
CA LEU A 93 -11.39 -9.98 -16.44
C LEU A 93 -11.25 -9.08 -17.68
N ILE A 94 -10.43 -9.46 -18.67
CA ILE A 94 -10.12 -8.57 -19.82
C ILE A 94 -11.34 -8.15 -20.62
N ASN A 95 -12.37 -9.00 -20.68
CA ASN A 95 -13.60 -8.75 -21.42
C ASN A 95 -14.75 -8.25 -20.53
N GLU A 96 -14.54 -8.11 -19.22
CA GLU A 96 -15.58 -7.65 -18.32
C GLU A 96 -15.84 -6.15 -18.48
N ALA A 97 -17.11 -5.78 -18.58
CA ALA A 97 -17.53 -4.39 -18.65
C ALA A 97 -17.25 -3.70 -17.28
N GLY A 98 -16.60 -2.53 -17.32
CA GLY A 98 -16.25 -1.83 -16.08
C GLY A 98 -15.16 -2.49 -15.24
N ARG A 99 -14.36 -3.38 -15.84
CA ARG A 99 -13.29 -4.14 -15.19
C ARG A 99 -12.34 -3.30 -14.33
N GLU A 100 -12.19 -2.02 -14.62
CA GLU A 100 -11.35 -1.11 -13.86
C GLU A 100 -11.98 -0.67 -12.54
N TYR A 101 -13.29 -0.96 -12.32
CA TYR A 101 -14.07 -0.51 -11.16
C TYR A 101 -14.51 -1.64 -10.22
N ILE A 102 -14.23 -2.91 -10.56
CA ILE A 102 -14.69 -4.07 -9.80
C ILE A 102 -14.29 -3.96 -8.32
N LEU A 103 -13.01 -3.64 -8.04
CA LEU A 103 -12.52 -3.53 -6.67
C LEU A 103 -13.21 -2.37 -5.91
N ARG A 104 -13.50 -1.27 -6.59
CA ARG A 104 -14.24 -0.14 -5.99
C ARG A 104 -15.64 -0.56 -5.56
N GLU A 105 -16.33 -1.36 -6.36
CA GLU A 105 -17.66 -1.87 -6.05
C GLU A 105 -17.63 -2.84 -4.86
N LEU A 106 -16.63 -3.71 -4.82
CA LEU A 106 -16.41 -4.64 -3.71
C LEU A 106 -16.15 -3.94 -2.38
N PHE A 107 -15.63 -2.70 -2.37
CA PHE A 107 -15.37 -1.97 -1.13
C PHE A 107 -16.60 -1.25 -0.57
N VAL A 108 -17.67 -1.05 -1.34
CA VAL A 108 -18.86 -0.31 -0.88
C VAL A 108 -19.38 -0.81 0.47
N PRO A 109 -19.56 -2.13 0.72
CA PRO A 109 -20.06 -2.63 2.02
C PRO A 109 -19.05 -2.55 3.16
N LEU A 110 -17.79 -2.23 2.87
CA LEU A 110 -16.69 -2.23 3.84
C LEU A 110 -16.26 -0.82 4.27
N GLN A 111 -16.51 0.20 3.45
CA GLN A 111 -15.97 1.55 3.65
C GLN A 111 -16.34 2.20 4.99
N ASP A 112 -17.51 1.89 5.53
CA ASP A 112 -17.96 2.46 6.82
C ASP A 112 -17.53 1.61 8.03
N LYS A 113 -16.90 0.45 7.80
CA LYS A 113 -16.44 -0.45 8.86
C LYS A 113 -15.02 -0.17 9.33
N TYR A 114 -14.24 0.56 8.52
CA TYR A 114 -12.81 0.84 8.75
C TYR A 114 -12.51 2.33 8.61
N ASP A 115 -11.54 2.81 9.39
CA ASP A 115 -11.00 4.18 9.23
C ASP A 115 -10.08 4.26 8.00
N PHE A 116 -9.31 3.19 7.77
CA PHE A 116 -8.37 3.07 6.65
C PHE A 116 -8.48 1.72 5.95
N ILE A 117 -8.40 1.74 4.62
CA ILE A 117 -8.23 0.57 3.76
C ILE A 117 -6.91 0.77 3.01
N LEU A 118 -5.92 -0.10 3.23
CA LEU A 118 -4.62 -0.04 2.59
C LEU A 118 -4.49 -1.16 1.57
N ILE A 119 -4.14 -0.82 0.33
CA ILE A 119 -4.00 -1.79 -0.76
C ILE A 119 -2.52 -1.98 -1.09
N ASP A 120 -1.99 -3.19 -0.87
CA ASP A 120 -0.66 -3.59 -1.34
C ASP A 120 -0.75 -4.01 -2.80
N CYS A 121 -0.21 -3.17 -3.69
CA CYS A 121 -0.29 -3.38 -5.13
C CYS A 121 0.85 -4.27 -5.65
N PRO A 122 0.59 -5.09 -6.69
CA PRO A 122 1.65 -5.82 -7.37
C PRO A 122 2.69 -4.87 -8.01
N PRO A 123 3.88 -5.37 -8.38
CA PRO A 123 4.89 -4.56 -9.08
C PRO A 123 4.57 -4.31 -10.56
N SER A 124 3.41 -4.73 -11.04
CA SER A 124 2.91 -4.48 -12.39
C SER A 124 2.07 -3.20 -12.44
N LEU A 125 1.91 -2.62 -13.63
CA LEU A 125 0.98 -1.51 -13.89
C LEU A 125 -0.20 -1.99 -14.73
N GLY A 126 -0.69 -3.21 -14.44
CA GLY A 126 -1.78 -3.90 -15.11
C GLY A 126 -3.17 -3.58 -14.54
N LEU A 127 -4.13 -4.45 -14.83
CA LEU A 127 -5.53 -4.26 -14.45
C LEU A 127 -5.74 -4.26 -12.93
N LEU A 128 -5.01 -5.08 -12.17
CA LEU A 128 -5.08 -5.08 -10.71
C LEU A 128 -4.66 -3.72 -10.13
N THR A 129 -3.57 -3.15 -10.64
CA THR A 129 -3.13 -1.81 -10.24
C THR A 129 -4.14 -0.73 -10.64
N LEU A 130 -4.77 -0.83 -11.82
CA LEU A 130 -5.84 0.10 -12.21
C LEU A 130 -7.03 0.00 -11.25
N ASN A 131 -7.44 -1.19 -10.85
CA ASN A 131 -8.49 -1.41 -9.84
C ASN A 131 -8.14 -0.77 -8.50
N ALA A 132 -6.90 -0.92 -8.03
CA ALA A 132 -6.44 -0.27 -6.80
C ALA A 132 -6.54 1.26 -6.91
N LEU A 133 -6.07 1.85 -8.01
CA LEU A 133 -6.08 3.30 -8.22
C LEU A 133 -7.48 3.89 -8.42
N THR A 134 -8.38 3.15 -9.07
CA THR A 134 -9.78 3.60 -9.26
C THR A 134 -10.58 3.60 -7.98
N SER A 135 -10.24 2.72 -7.04
CA SER A 135 -10.90 2.64 -5.72
C SER A 135 -10.30 3.56 -4.67
N SER A 136 -9.09 4.09 -4.88
CA SER A 136 -8.37 4.87 -3.86
C SER A 136 -8.63 6.37 -3.93
N GLN A 137 -8.59 7.04 -2.77
CA GLN A 137 -8.45 8.49 -2.67
C GLN A 137 -6.98 8.90 -2.75
N TYR A 138 -6.07 8.08 -2.19
CA TYR A 138 -4.66 8.42 -2.10
C TYR A 138 -3.75 7.30 -2.59
N VAL A 139 -2.57 7.71 -3.05
CA VAL A 139 -1.45 6.81 -3.36
C VAL A 139 -0.24 7.20 -2.53
N ILE A 140 0.35 6.23 -1.84
CA ILE A 140 1.70 6.32 -1.26
C ILE A 140 2.65 5.58 -2.20
N ILE A 141 3.81 6.18 -2.49
CA ILE A 141 4.81 5.60 -3.37
C ILE A 141 6.06 5.27 -2.53
N PRO A 142 6.19 4.03 -2.01
CA PRO A 142 7.43 3.58 -1.39
C PRO A 142 8.54 3.52 -2.43
N LEU A 143 9.71 4.07 -2.11
CA LEU A 143 10.81 4.22 -3.04
C LEU A 143 12.14 4.01 -2.34
N GLN A 144 12.92 3.05 -2.80
CA GLN A 144 14.31 2.92 -2.38
C GLN A 144 15.16 3.98 -3.06
N ALA A 145 15.95 4.73 -2.26
CA ALA A 145 16.75 5.85 -2.75
C ALA A 145 17.98 5.37 -3.54
N GLU A 146 17.75 4.87 -4.77
CA GLU A 146 18.76 4.38 -5.71
C GLU A 146 18.76 5.13 -7.03
N PHE A 147 19.83 5.01 -7.83
CA PHE A 147 20.04 5.75 -9.07
C PHE A 147 18.86 5.71 -10.06
N LEU A 148 18.23 4.53 -10.25
CA LEU A 148 17.10 4.37 -11.19
C LEU A 148 15.73 4.76 -10.61
N ALA A 149 15.67 5.20 -9.35
CA ALA A 149 14.43 5.51 -8.67
C ALA A 149 13.61 6.61 -9.37
N LEU A 150 14.28 7.62 -9.88
CA LEU A 150 13.64 8.78 -10.54
C LEU A 150 12.92 8.40 -11.85
N GLN A 151 13.54 7.53 -12.67
CA GLN A 151 12.91 7.08 -13.91
C GLN A 151 11.63 6.28 -13.62
N GLY A 152 11.70 5.43 -12.62
CA GLY A 152 10.54 4.67 -12.17
C GLY A 152 9.41 5.55 -11.64
N LEU A 153 9.76 6.56 -10.87
CA LEU A 153 8.80 7.49 -10.27
C LEU A 153 8.07 8.32 -11.35
N ALA A 154 8.77 8.75 -12.40
CA ALA A 154 8.15 9.45 -13.54
C ALA A 154 7.11 8.58 -14.25
N LYS A 155 7.39 7.27 -14.45
CA LYS A 155 6.46 6.32 -15.06
C LYS A 155 5.23 6.11 -14.19
N ILE A 156 5.42 5.95 -12.88
CA ILE A 156 4.30 5.80 -11.93
C ILE A 156 3.41 7.06 -11.96
N LYS A 157 4.01 8.25 -11.91
CA LYS A 157 3.27 9.51 -11.99
C LYS A 157 2.43 9.60 -13.26
N GLN A 158 2.97 9.23 -14.42
CA GLN A 158 2.21 9.21 -15.67
C GLN A 158 0.98 8.29 -15.61
N VAL A 159 1.09 7.12 -14.96
CA VAL A 159 -0.05 6.20 -14.78
C VAL A 159 -1.09 6.82 -13.85
N ILE A 160 -0.66 7.37 -12.71
CA ILE A 160 -1.56 8.04 -11.76
C ILE A 160 -2.28 9.20 -12.44
N ASP A 161 -1.58 10.06 -13.18
CA ASP A 161 -2.16 11.19 -13.90
C ASP A 161 -3.21 10.72 -14.94
N LYS A 162 -2.96 9.62 -15.66
CA LYS A 162 -3.93 9.03 -16.61
C LYS A 162 -5.17 8.49 -15.91
N VAL A 163 -4.99 7.79 -14.79
CA VAL A 163 -6.11 7.28 -13.98
C VAL A 163 -6.91 8.44 -13.41
N LYS A 164 -6.24 9.45 -12.85
CA LYS A 164 -6.90 10.67 -12.33
C LYS A 164 -7.71 11.37 -13.40
N PHE A 165 -7.19 11.50 -14.59
CA PHE A 165 -7.88 12.18 -15.70
C PHE A 165 -9.10 11.39 -16.21
N ARG A 166 -8.99 10.06 -16.34
CA ARG A 166 -9.99 9.25 -17.07
C ARG A 166 -10.93 8.46 -16.18
N LEU A 167 -10.46 7.97 -15.02
CA LEU A 167 -11.15 6.95 -14.24
C LEU A 167 -11.50 7.42 -12.83
N ASN A 168 -10.62 8.17 -12.15
CA ASN A 168 -10.81 8.58 -10.75
C ASN A 168 -10.28 10.01 -10.51
N LYS A 169 -11.14 11.00 -10.71
CA LYS A 169 -10.78 12.42 -10.57
C LYS A 169 -10.29 12.82 -9.19
N ASN A 170 -10.69 12.07 -8.16
CA ASN A 170 -10.36 12.35 -6.76
C ASN A 170 -9.03 11.71 -6.31
N LEU A 171 -8.37 10.94 -7.19
CA LEU A 171 -7.10 10.30 -6.87
C LEU A 171 -5.99 11.33 -6.69
N GLU A 172 -5.31 11.27 -5.54
CA GLU A 172 -4.18 12.15 -5.23
C GLU A 172 -2.94 11.36 -4.78
N ILE A 173 -1.74 11.87 -5.10
CA ILE A 173 -0.51 11.38 -4.50
C ILE A 173 -0.43 11.95 -3.09
N CYS A 174 -0.63 11.11 -2.07
CA CYS A 174 -0.44 11.45 -0.67
C CYS A 174 1.02 11.73 -0.38
N GLY A 175 1.91 10.89 -0.90
CA GLY A 175 3.32 11.14 -0.75
C GLY A 175 4.25 10.08 -1.34
N VAL A 176 5.50 10.49 -1.54
CA VAL A 176 6.64 9.62 -1.86
C VAL A 176 7.40 9.35 -0.57
N MET A 177 7.62 8.09 -0.26
CA MET A 177 8.25 7.64 0.98
C MET A 177 9.57 6.95 0.68
N ALA A 178 10.68 7.48 1.18
CA ALA A 178 11.97 6.83 1.07
C ALA A 178 12.07 5.64 2.04
N THR A 179 12.44 4.47 1.51
CA THR A 179 12.64 3.23 2.24
C THR A 179 14.09 2.77 2.17
N MET A 180 14.50 1.92 3.12
CA MET A 180 15.88 1.41 3.22
C MET A 180 16.90 2.55 3.16
N TYR A 181 16.56 3.66 3.82
CA TYR A 181 17.33 4.89 3.77
C TYR A 181 18.52 4.84 4.74
N ASP A 182 19.70 5.17 4.22
CA ASP A 182 20.91 5.34 5.01
C ASP A 182 21.48 6.75 4.74
N ASN A 183 21.41 7.62 5.74
CA ASN A 183 21.88 9.00 5.65
C ASN A 183 23.40 9.14 5.46
N ARG A 184 24.18 8.07 5.72
CA ARG A 184 25.63 8.02 5.48
C ARG A 184 25.96 7.88 4.01
N ARG A 185 25.04 7.32 3.21
CA ARG A 185 25.21 7.12 1.76
C ARG A 185 24.92 8.41 1.01
N VAL A 186 25.93 8.97 0.32
CA VAL A 186 25.78 10.18 -0.51
C VAL A 186 24.66 10.00 -1.53
N LEU A 187 24.66 8.87 -2.23
CA LEU A 187 23.65 8.57 -3.24
C LEU A 187 22.20 8.65 -2.68
N ASN A 188 21.96 8.15 -1.47
CA ASN A 188 20.61 8.21 -0.88
C ASN A 188 20.18 9.66 -0.63
N ARG A 189 21.08 10.52 -0.14
CA ARG A 189 20.80 11.94 0.07
C ARG A 189 20.50 12.65 -1.25
N ASP A 190 21.34 12.47 -2.27
CA ASP A 190 21.21 13.12 -3.57
C ASP A 190 19.91 12.74 -4.29
N VAL A 191 19.53 11.45 -4.22
CA VAL A 191 18.27 10.94 -4.77
C VAL A 191 17.07 11.56 -4.05
N VAL A 192 17.08 11.57 -2.71
CA VAL A 192 15.98 12.16 -1.93
C VAL A 192 15.88 13.66 -2.18
N GLU A 193 17.01 14.40 -2.24
CA GLU A 193 17.00 15.83 -2.58
C GLU A 193 16.39 16.07 -3.98
N THR A 194 16.74 15.20 -4.94
CA THR A 194 16.17 15.30 -6.29
C THR A 194 14.67 15.03 -6.29
N ILE A 195 14.20 14.03 -5.52
CA ILE A 195 12.77 13.74 -5.38
C ILE A 195 12.05 14.96 -4.77
N HIS A 196 12.64 15.61 -3.76
CA HIS A 196 12.08 16.83 -3.19
C HIS A 196 11.96 17.97 -4.21
N LYS A 197 12.90 18.12 -5.15
CA LYS A 197 12.79 19.12 -6.24
C LYS A 197 11.60 18.89 -7.16
N TYR A 198 11.21 17.61 -7.39
CA TYR A 198 10.11 17.25 -8.29
C TYR A 198 8.74 17.13 -7.59
N PHE A 199 8.72 16.69 -6.33
CA PHE A 199 7.49 16.40 -5.61
C PHE A 199 7.21 17.34 -4.44
N GLY A 200 8.18 18.18 -4.05
CA GLY A 200 8.03 19.19 -3.01
C GLY A 200 7.50 18.59 -1.70
N GLU A 201 6.44 19.19 -1.17
CA GLU A 201 5.79 18.79 0.05
C GLU A 201 5.14 17.39 0.00
N LYS A 202 5.01 16.79 -1.20
CA LYS A 202 4.53 15.40 -1.35
C LYS A 202 5.60 14.36 -0.97
N VAL A 203 6.84 14.73 -0.68
CA VAL A 203 7.81 13.80 -0.09
C VAL A 203 7.56 13.74 1.42
N PHE A 204 7.45 12.53 1.97
CA PHE A 204 7.36 12.37 3.43
C PHE A 204 8.65 12.85 4.08
N LYS A 205 8.52 13.57 5.20
CA LYS A 205 9.66 14.02 6.01
C LYS A 205 10.27 12.84 6.78
N THR A 206 9.45 11.85 7.08
CA THR A 206 9.85 10.61 7.73
C THR A 206 10.37 9.62 6.70
N TYR A 207 11.62 9.17 6.84
CA TYR A 207 12.23 8.12 6.03
C TYR A 207 12.25 6.81 6.81
N ILE A 208 12.05 5.69 6.13
CA ILE A 208 12.19 4.36 6.74
C ILE A 208 13.64 3.93 6.59
N ARG A 209 14.36 3.90 7.71
CA ARG A 209 15.77 3.50 7.76
C ARG A 209 15.95 2.04 7.36
N ASP A 210 17.09 1.73 6.78
CA ASP A 210 17.53 0.35 6.60
C ASP A 210 17.65 -0.31 7.98
N ASN A 211 16.84 -1.36 8.24
CA ASN A 211 16.70 -1.94 9.56
C ASN A 211 16.44 -3.45 9.47
N VAL A 212 17.34 -4.23 10.06
CA VAL A 212 17.30 -5.71 10.04
C VAL A 212 15.99 -6.24 10.64
N ALA A 213 15.46 -5.61 11.69
CA ALA A 213 14.21 -6.05 12.30
C ALA A 213 13.01 -6.02 11.33
N LEU A 214 12.99 -5.08 10.36
CA LEU A 214 11.96 -5.05 9.32
C LEU A 214 12.06 -6.20 8.33
N ALA A 215 13.27 -6.73 8.12
CA ALA A 215 13.50 -7.91 7.27
C ALA A 215 13.21 -9.22 8.01
N GLU A 216 13.40 -9.26 9.32
CA GLU A 216 13.20 -10.45 10.16
C GLU A 216 11.73 -10.64 10.58
N ALA A 217 10.99 -9.55 10.80
CA ALA A 217 9.60 -9.59 11.27
C ALA A 217 8.68 -10.51 10.43
N PRO A 218 8.72 -10.47 9.07
CA PRO A 218 7.93 -11.37 8.23
C PRO A 218 8.24 -12.86 8.45
N ALA A 219 9.52 -13.22 8.69
CA ALA A 219 9.91 -14.61 8.99
C ALA A 219 9.30 -15.10 10.32
N GLN A 220 9.00 -14.18 11.24
CA GLN A 220 8.29 -14.46 12.48
C GLN A 220 6.77 -14.25 12.39
N ARG A 221 6.24 -13.98 11.18
CA ARG A 221 4.81 -13.75 10.92
C ARG A 221 4.22 -12.62 11.76
N LYS A 222 4.97 -11.52 11.88
CA LYS A 222 4.62 -10.37 12.72
C LYS A 222 4.83 -9.06 11.99
N ASP A 223 4.02 -8.05 12.34
CA ASP A 223 4.37 -6.67 12.07
C ASP A 223 5.53 -6.22 12.98
N ILE A 224 6.12 -5.05 12.68
CA ILE A 224 7.28 -4.57 13.42
C ILE A 224 6.97 -4.24 14.89
N PHE A 225 5.75 -3.80 15.20
CA PHE A 225 5.36 -3.45 16.57
C PHE A 225 5.18 -4.70 17.43
N ALA A 226 4.70 -5.80 16.84
CA ALA A 226 4.61 -7.09 17.50
C ALA A 226 5.97 -7.83 17.57
N TYR A 227 6.89 -7.56 16.61
CA TYR A 227 8.21 -8.19 16.57
C TYR A 227 9.22 -7.47 17.45
N ASN A 228 9.43 -6.17 17.22
CA ASN A 228 10.39 -5.35 17.97
C ASN A 228 9.90 -3.90 18.07
N PRO A 229 9.02 -3.58 19.06
CA PRO A 229 8.40 -2.26 19.19
C PRO A 229 9.38 -1.14 19.50
N LYS A 230 10.61 -1.47 19.93
CA LYS A 230 11.68 -0.50 20.23
C LYS A 230 12.69 -0.33 19.10
N SER A 231 12.49 -1.01 17.98
CA SER A 231 13.38 -0.90 16.82
C SER A 231 13.27 0.46 16.13
N PRO A 232 14.35 0.92 15.46
CA PRO A 232 14.26 2.08 14.59
C PRO A 232 13.16 1.99 13.54
N GLY A 233 12.90 0.79 13.03
CA GLY A 233 11.81 0.58 12.06
C GLY A 233 10.41 0.81 12.64
N ALA A 234 10.16 0.41 13.90
CA ALA A 234 8.90 0.69 14.58
C ALA A 234 8.72 2.20 14.81
N GLU A 235 9.76 2.89 15.25
CA GLU A 235 9.77 4.34 15.43
C GLU A 235 9.46 5.06 14.11
N ASP A 236 10.14 4.68 13.02
CA ASP A 236 9.98 5.29 11.71
C ASP A 236 8.56 5.12 11.19
N TYR A 237 7.99 3.91 11.24
CA TYR A 237 6.61 3.67 10.80
C TYR A 237 5.57 4.39 11.67
N LEU A 238 5.79 4.48 12.99
CA LEU A 238 4.88 5.23 13.85
C LEU A 238 4.90 6.73 13.53
N ASN A 239 6.07 7.30 13.29
CA ASN A 239 6.21 8.71 12.88
C ASN A 239 5.61 8.95 11.49
N LEU A 240 5.82 8.03 10.55
CA LEU A 240 5.19 8.08 9.23
C LEU A 240 3.65 8.06 9.33
N CYS A 241 3.07 7.21 10.20
CA CYS A 241 1.63 7.17 10.41
C CYS A 241 1.09 8.48 10.99
N ARG A 242 1.80 9.12 11.91
CA ARG A 242 1.43 10.45 12.43
C ARG A 242 1.47 11.51 11.33
N GLU A 243 2.51 11.49 10.49
CA GLU A 243 2.61 12.39 9.35
C GLU A 243 1.50 12.13 8.32
N LEU A 244 1.17 10.85 8.05
CA LEU A 244 0.08 10.45 7.17
C LEU A 244 -1.26 11.00 7.66
N LEU A 245 -1.59 10.83 8.94
CA LEU A 245 -2.83 11.35 9.53
C LEU A 245 -2.95 12.87 9.33
N LEU A 246 -1.87 13.62 9.58
CA LEU A 246 -1.86 15.08 9.35
C LEU A 246 -2.12 15.45 7.88
N ARG A 247 -1.64 14.64 6.93
CA ARG A 247 -1.82 14.89 5.50
C ARG A 247 -3.24 14.63 5.03
N VAL A 248 -3.89 13.58 5.56
CA VAL A 248 -5.23 13.17 5.08
C VAL A 248 -6.36 13.82 5.87
N GLU A 249 -6.16 14.18 7.14
CA GLU A 249 -7.17 14.83 7.98
C GLU A 249 -7.28 16.37 7.73
N ASN A 250 -6.23 17.01 7.21
CA ASN A 250 -6.21 18.44 6.89
C ASN A 250 -6.68 18.79 5.48
N VAL A 251 -7.17 17.81 4.69
CA VAL A 251 -7.76 18.08 3.38
C VAL A 251 -9.26 18.32 3.59
N PRO A 252 -9.82 19.51 3.25
CA PRO A 252 -11.26 19.72 3.29
C PRO A 252 -11.93 18.69 2.38
N VAL A 253 -12.86 17.92 2.93
CA VAL A 253 -13.74 17.06 2.14
C VAL A 253 -14.62 18.00 1.32
N GLY A 254 -14.29 18.15 0.03
CA GLY A 254 -15.05 18.95 -0.94
C GLY A 254 -16.26 18.20 -1.46
#